data_9d3f7d1ff9d81259b862e9b74d590aed
#
_entry.id   9d3f7d1ff9d81259b862e9b74d590aed
#
_cell.length_a   1.000
_cell.length_b   1.000
_cell.length_c   1.000
_cell.angle_alpha   90.00
_cell.angle_beta   90.00
_cell.angle_gamma   90.00
#
_symmetry.space_group_name_H-M   'P 1'
#
loop_
_entity.id
_entity.type
_entity.pdbx_description
1 polymer ?
#
loop_
_entity_poly.entity_id
_entity_poly.type
_entity_poly.pdbx_seq_one_letter_code
_entity_poly.pdbx_strand_id
1 'polypeptide(L)'
;MNYFHLVKQFKERYLNTHKAPDADLAFDELRSFSGEDLRSYHLTCESKDYIFIVPGYNDFNNLAEYTRFKDYGYNVIFIGYGKKKTLGLNESIDLLQWIDYYVSKDSEINITLLGLKEGANIVIKALRSALPSNVKNLIFDNPEGDLINDLIRKYSHEFNLNEKLFRLMLGINTADYSIRNDLRNNKLNLLFIFNKNRKSDEYKSVLNLYNSASGTKKFFYTDTVKYNFEQDNYFSTVDLFIREIVNS
;
A
#
# COMPACT_ATOMS: atom_id res chain seq x y z
N MET A 1 3.40 30.56 19.81
CA MET A 1 3.45 29.12 19.43
C MET A 1 4.69 28.90 18.57
N ASN A 2 5.54 27.91 18.92
CA ASN A 2 6.77 27.65 18.18
C ASN A 2 6.51 26.67 17.02
N TYR A 3 6.27 27.19 15.82
CA TYR A 3 6.01 26.41 14.62
C TYR A 3 7.15 25.44 14.25
N PHE A 4 8.42 25.80 14.51
CA PHE A 4 9.56 24.92 14.25
C PHE A 4 9.48 23.64 15.10
N HIS A 5 9.08 23.76 16.37
CA HIS A 5 8.88 22.62 17.22
C HIS A 5 7.73 21.73 16.74
N LEU A 6 6.63 22.32 16.29
CA LEU A 6 5.49 21.59 15.75
C LEU A 6 5.78 20.89 14.42
N VAL A 7 6.59 21.51 13.54
CA VAL A 7 7.09 20.86 12.32
C VAL A 7 7.96 19.66 12.66
N LYS A 8 8.84 19.79 13.66
CA LYS A 8 9.66 18.67 14.14
C LYS A 8 8.78 17.53 14.68
N GLN A 9 7.82 17.83 15.54
CA GLN A 9 6.88 16.83 16.08
C GLN A 9 6.06 16.14 14.98
N PHE A 10 5.59 16.89 13.97
CA PHE A 10 4.87 16.30 12.83
C PHE A 10 5.76 15.27 12.11
N LYS A 11 7.01 15.67 11.80
CA LYS A 11 7.98 14.79 11.13
C LYS A 11 8.30 13.55 11.97
N GLU A 12 8.49 13.70 13.26
CA GLU A 12 8.72 12.58 14.18
C GLU A 12 7.51 11.65 14.27
N ARG A 13 6.29 12.17 14.26
CA ARG A 13 5.06 11.39 14.36
C ARG A 13 4.72 10.63 13.08
N TYR A 14 4.90 11.24 11.92
CA TYR A 14 4.39 10.72 10.65
C TYR A 14 5.49 10.33 9.65
N LEU A 15 6.71 10.84 9.79
CA LEU A 15 7.85 10.57 8.93
C LEU A 15 8.99 9.85 9.68
N ASN A 16 8.65 9.13 10.73
CA ASN A 16 9.60 8.36 11.52
C ASN A 16 9.99 7.07 10.81
N THR A 17 10.81 6.26 11.46
CA THR A 17 11.32 4.98 10.92
C THR A 17 10.24 3.92 10.82
N HIS A 18 10.34 3.07 9.79
CA HIS A 18 9.60 1.82 9.71
C HIS A 18 10.06 0.85 10.81
N LYS A 19 9.11 0.07 11.33
CA LYS A 19 9.42 -1.11 12.15
C LYS A 19 9.54 -2.31 11.21
N ALA A 20 10.58 -3.11 11.40
CA ALA A 20 10.65 -4.41 10.75
C ALA A 20 9.55 -5.32 11.33
N PRO A 21 8.96 -6.24 10.53
CA PRO A 21 8.10 -7.26 11.07
C PRO A 21 8.90 -8.15 12.05
N ASP A 22 8.30 -8.43 13.18
CA ASP A 22 8.82 -9.42 14.12
C ASP A 22 8.21 -10.79 13.72
N ALA A 23 8.82 -11.42 12.71
CA ALA A 23 8.31 -12.65 12.14
C ALA A 23 9.46 -13.65 11.97
N ASP A 24 9.23 -14.87 12.44
CA ASP A 24 10.11 -16.03 12.21
C ASP A 24 9.82 -16.64 10.81
N LEU A 25 9.98 -15.80 9.76
CA LEU A 25 9.77 -16.16 8.36
C LEU A 25 11.11 -16.10 7.62
N ALA A 26 11.25 -16.92 6.59
CA ALA A 26 12.34 -16.78 5.63
C ALA A 26 12.27 -15.40 4.97
N PHE A 27 13.41 -14.82 4.66
CA PHE A 27 13.46 -13.48 4.05
C PHE A 27 14.55 -13.41 2.98
N ASP A 28 14.31 -12.51 2.03
CA ASP A 28 15.29 -12.03 1.07
C ASP A 28 15.78 -10.63 1.50
N GLU A 29 17.02 -10.31 1.14
CA GLU A 29 17.61 -8.98 1.36
C GLU A 29 18.06 -8.38 0.03
N LEU A 30 17.88 -7.09 -0.11
CA LEU A 30 18.48 -6.30 -1.18
C LEU A 30 18.86 -4.92 -0.68
N ARG A 31 19.77 -4.27 -1.39
CA ARG A 31 20.14 -2.88 -1.08
C ARG A 31 19.34 -1.93 -1.95
N SER A 32 18.65 -0.98 -1.31
CA SER A 32 17.86 0.03 -2.01
C SER A 32 18.75 1.00 -2.81
N PHE A 33 18.16 1.70 -3.76
CA PHE A 33 18.85 2.79 -4.46
C PHE A 33 19.29 3.93 -3.52
N SER A 34 18.61 4.09 -2.38
CA SER A 34 19.01 5.03 -1.33
C SER A 34 20.16 4.50 -0.46
N GLY A 35 20.62 3.27 -0.66
CA GLY A 35 21.69 2.63 0.08
C GLY A 35 21.25 2.00 1.41
N GLU A 36 19.94 1.88 1.67
CA GLU A 36 19.39 1.19 2.83
C GLU A 36 19.21 -0.31 2.55
N ASP A 37 19.32 -1.15 3.58
CA ASP A 37 19.04 -2.57 3.47
C ASP A 37 17.53 -2.79 3.59
N LEU A 38 16.95 -3.44 2.57
CA LEU A 38 15.55 -3.81 2.50
C LEU A 38 15.42 -5.30 2.81
N ARG A 39 14.32 -5.69 3.47
CA ARG A 39 13.96 -7.09 3.70
C ARG A 39 12.54 -7.36 3.21
N SER A 40 12.36 -8.45 2.47
CA SER A 40 11.05 -9.03 2.20
C SER A 40 10.94 -10.38 2.86
N TYR A 41 9.83 -10.66 3.51
CA TYR A 41 9.57 -11.94 4.14
C TYR A 41 8.69 -12.76 3.22
N HIS A 42 8.92 -14.08 3.14
CA HIS A 42 8.21 -14.89 2.18
C HIS A 42 7.74 -16.23 2.73
N LEU A 43 6.62 -16.67 2.20
CA LEU A 43 6.06 -18.01 2.35
C LEU A 43 5.79 -18.57 0.96
N THR A 44 6.61 -19.51 0.52
CA THR A 44 6.56 -20.02 -0.86
C THR A 44 5.86 -21.38 -0.95
N CYS A 45 5.32 -21.66 -2.13
CA CYS A 45 4.79 -22.96 -2.56
C CYS A 45 5.19 -23.19 -4.03
N GLU A 46 4.87 -24.38 -4.58
CA GLU A 46 5.10 -24.66 -5.99
C GLU A 46 4.05 -23.98 -6.88
N SER A 47 4.19 -22.68 -7.07
CA SER A 47 3.28 -21.85 -7.87
C SER A 47 4.03 -20.75 -8.61
N LYS A 48 3.49 -20.30 -9.73
CA LYS A 48 3.94 -19.09 -10.44
C LYS A 48 3.16 -17.85 -10.02
N ASP A 49 2.11 -18.00 -9.22
CA ASP A 49 1.25 -16.91 -8.78
C ASP A 49 1.70 -16.37 -7.42
N TYR A 50 2.00 -15.09 -7.36
CA TYR A 50 2.52 -14.38 -6.20
C TYR A 50 1.55 -13.29 -5.75
N ILE A 51 1.35 -13.18 -4.43
CA ILE A 51 0.70 -12.03 -3.81
C ILE A 51 1.75 -11.26 -3.00
N PHE A 52 2.04 -10.04 -3.43
CA PHE A 52 2.89 -9.12 -2.69
C PHE A 52 2.03 -8.32 -1.75
N ILE A 53 2.17 -8.58 -0.45
CA ILE A 53 1.51 -7.81 0.60
C ILE A 53 2.34 -6.56 0.84
N VAL A 54 1.75 -5.41 0.53
CA VAL A 54 2.34 -4.08 0.68
C VAL A 54 1.71 -3.44 1.91
N PRO A 55 2.33 -3.55 3.11
CA PRO A 55 1.71 -3.13 4.36
C PRO A 55 1.66 -1.61 4.49
N GLY A 56 0.71 -1.13 5.29
CA GLY A 56 0.75 0.23 5.83
C GLY A 56 1.81 0.39 6.92
N TYR A 57 2.03 1.61 7.36
CA TYR A 57 3.15 1.94 8.27
C TYR A 57 3.10 1.30 9.66
N ASN A 58 1.95 0.81 10.08
CA ASN A 58 1.75 0.22 11.41
C ASN A 58 1.13 -1.18 11.36
N ASP A 59 1.00 -1.78 10.17
CA ASP A 59 0.24 -3.03 9.99
C ASP A 59 1.09 -4.30 10.03
N PHE A 60 2.38 -4.21 10.30
CA PHE A 60 3.27 -5.37 10.36
C PHE A 60 2.85 -6.43 11.40
N ASN A 61 2.13 -6.05 12.45
CA ASN A 61 1.71 -7.00 13.51
C ASN A 61 0.64 -8.00 13.06
N ASN A 62 -0.04 -7.76 11.93
CA ASN A 62 -1.15 -8.60 11.45
C ASN A 62 -0.82 -9.33 10.15
N LEU A 63 0.43 -9.30 9.73
CA LEU A 63 0.82 -9.93 8.45
C LEU A 63 0.66 -11.45 8.49
N ALA A 64 0.73 -12.07 9.67
CA ALA A 64 0.54 -13.51 9.84
C ALA A 64 -0.81 -14.00 9.28
N GLU A 65 -1.87 -13.19 9.35
CA GLU A 65 -3.19 -13.57 8.81
C GLU A 65 -3.17 -13.74 7.29
N TYR A 66 -2.35 -12.93 6.59
CA TYR A 66 -2.26 -12.99 5.13
C TYR A 66 -1.47 -14.21 4.62
N THR A 67 -0.79 -14.96 5.51
CA THR A 67 -0.18 -16.25 5.16
C THR A 67 -1.20 -17.27 4.66
N ARG A 68 -2.50 -17.10 4.99
CA ARG A 68 -3.62 -17.91 4.50
C ARG A 68 -3.75 -17.92 2.98
N PHE A 69 -3.21 -16.94 2.25
CA PHE A 69 -3.18 -17.00 0.79
C PHE A 69 -2.35 -18.19 0.27
N LYS A 70 -1.44 -18.74 1.07
CA LYS A 70 -0.74 -19.97 0.71
C LYS A 70 -1.70 -21.15 0.55
N ASP A 71 -2.76 -21.22 1.37
CA ASP A 71 -3.77 -22.28 1.29
C ASP A 71 -4.59 -22.21 -0.02
N TYR A 72 -4.58 -21.05 -0.68
CA TYR A 72 -5.15 -20.81 -2.01
C TYR A 72 -4.14 -21.06 -3.16
N GLY A 73 -2.90 -21.45 -2.85
CA GLY A 73 -1.86 -21.77 -3.83
C GLY A 73 -1.03 -20.58 -4.29
N TYR A 74 -0.96 -19.50 -3.51
CA TYR A 74 -0.11 -18.34 -3.81
C TYR A 74 1.20 -18.35 -3.02
N ASN A 75 2.28 -17.93 -3.67
CA ASN A 75 3.46 -17.47 -2.95
C ASN A 75 3.14 -16.12 -2.31
N VAL A 76 3.38 -15.99 -1.01
CA VAL A 76 3.08 -14.76 -0.25
C VAL A 76 4.37 -14.03 0.09
N ILE A 77 4.50 -12.80 -0.37
CA ILE A 77 5.66 -11.95 -0.13
C ILE A 77 5.23 -10.72 0.66
N PHE A 78 5.81 -10.52 1.82
CA PHE A 78 5.59 -9.32 2.63
C PHE A 78 6.69 -8.31 2.35
N ILE A 79 6.32 -7.18 1.76
CA ILE A 79 7.26 -6.15 1.33
C ILE A 79 7.73 -5.32 2.54
N GLY A 80 9.05 -5.28 2.73
CA GLY A 80 9.67 -4.34 3.65
C GLY A 80 10.28 -3.15 2.90
N TYR A 81 10.42 -2.06 3.60
CA TYR A 81 10.90 -0.78 3.08
C TYR A 81 12.17 -0.34 3.80
N GLY A 82 12.85 0.66 3.23
CA GLY A 82 13.90 1.39 3.90
C GLY A 82 13.42 1.99 5.24
N LYS A 83 14.36 2.34 6.10
CA LYS A 83 14.03 2.80 7.48
C LYS A 83 13.21 4.09 7.51
N LYS A 84 13.44 5.00 6.57
CA LYS A 84 12.82 6.32 6.57
C LYS A 84 11.45 6.30 5.90
N LYS A 85 10.41 6.68 6.64
CA LYS A 85 9.07 6.90 6.08
C LYS A 85 9.02 8.15 5.22
N THR A 86 8.51 8.02 4.00
CA THR A 86 8.35 9.12 3.04
C THR A 86 6.94 9.26 2.50
N LEU A 87 5.95 8.64 3.16
CA LEU A 87 4.53 8.64 2.79
C LEU A 87 4.30 8.16 1.35
N GLY A 88 5.01 7.11 0.96
CA GLY A 88 4.85 6.41 -0.30
C GLY A 88 5.84 6.84 -1.39
N LEU A 89 6.68 7.86 -1.21
CA LEU A 89 7.63 8.28 -2.26
C LEU A 89 8.76 7.25 -2.44
N ASN A 90 9.57 7.05 -1.42
CA ASN A 90 10.67 6.06 -1.50
C ASN A 90 10.13 4.64 -1.41
N GLU A 91 9.09 4.42 -0.60
CA GLU A 91 8.47 3.11 -0.44
C GLU A 91 7.94 2.55 -1.77
N SER A 92 7.43 3.40 -2.68
CA SER A 92 7.04 2.96 -4.02
C SER A 92 8.24 2.57 -4.89
N ILE A 93 9.39 3.21 -4.70
CA ILE A 93 10.65 2.85 -5.37
C ILE A 93 11.17 1.52 -4.81
N ASP A 94 11.14 1.34 -3.49
CA ASP A 94 11.52 0.07 -2.84
C ASP A 94 10.63 -1.09 -3.33
N LEU A 95 9.31 -0.85 -3.47
CA LEU A 95 8.38 -1.84 -4.03
C LEU A 95 8.76 -2.22 -5.47
N LEU A 96 9.09 -1.25 -6.33
CA LEU A 96 9.54 -1.53 -7.70
C LEU A 96 10.82 -2.36 -7.73
N GLN A 97 11.78 -2.08 -6.83
CA GLN A 97 12.99 -2.88 -6.72
C GLN A 97 12.69 -4.33 -6.31
N TRP A 98 11.73 -4.56 -5.40
CA TRP A 98 11.30 -5.89 -5.04
C TRP A 98 10.63 -6.62 -6.21
N ILE A 99 9.78 -5.94 -6.98
CA ILE A 99 9.16 -6.52 -8.17
C ILE A 99 10.25 -6.97 -9.16
N ASP A 100 11.19 -6.10 -9.46
CA ASP A 100 12.30 -6.39 -10.38
C ASP A 100 13.17 -7.56 -9.86
N TYR A 101 13.43 -7.61 -8.56
CA TYR A 101 14.18 -8.69 -7.93
C TYR A 101 13.53 -10.05 -8.13
N TYR A 102 12.22 -10.18 -7.85
CA TYR A 102 11.52 -11.46 -8.00
C TYR A 102 11.34 -11.85 -9.48
N VAL A 103 11.04 -10.90 -10.35
CA VAL A 103 10.95 -11.12 -11.80
C VAL A 103 12.32 -11.55 -12.39
N SER A 104 13.42 -11.01 -11.86
CA SER A 104 14.76 -11.43 -12.29
C SER A 104 15.11 -12.86 -11.89
N LYS A 105 14.56 -13.35 -10.77
CA LYS A 105 14.72 -14.76 -10.35
C LYS A 105 13.89 -15.72 -11.22
N ASP A 106 12.71 -15.30 -11.61
CA ASP A 106 11.79 -16.08 -12.44
C ASP A 106 10.90 -15.14 -13.27
N SER A 107 11.15 -15.07 -14.56
CA SER A 107 10.42 -14.19 -15.49
C SER A 107 8.99 -14.62 -15.79
N GLU A 108 8.59 -15.84 -15.38
CA GLU A 108 7.25 -16.40 -15.66
C GLU A 108 6.25 -16.18 -14.53
N ILE A 109 6.66 -15.53 -13.43
CA ILE A 109 5.75 -15.29 -12.31
C ILE A 109 4.65 -14.29 -12.65
N ASN A 110 3.47 -14.49 -12.06
CA ASN A 110 2.37 -13.53 -12.07
C ASN A 110 2.26 -12.87 -10.71
N ILE A 111 2.24 -11.55 -10.66
CA ILE A 111 2.24 -10.78 -9.43
C ILE A 111 0.91 -10.06 -9.27
N THR A 112 0.28 -10.26 -8.11
CA THR A 112 -0.80 -9.43 -7.61
C THR A 112 -0.26 -8.56 -6.47
N LEU A 113 -0.42 -7.23 -6.57
CA LEU A 113 -0.04 -6.31 -5.50
C LEU A 113 -1.26 -6.05 -4.60
N LEU A 114 -1.18 -6.45 -3.34
CA LEU A 114 -2.20 -6.19 -2.32
C LEU A 114 -1.70 -5.12 -1.36
N GLY A 115 -2.16 -3.89 -1.54
CA GLY A 115 -1.83 -2.76 -0.67
C GLY A 115 -2.82 -2.60 0.47
N LEU A 116 -2.31 -2.54 1.71
CA LEU A 116 -3.09 -2.40 2.92
C LEU A 116 -3.01 -0.96 3.43
N LYS A 117 -4.12 -0.24 3.52
CA LYS A 117 -4.22 1.15 3.98
C LYS A 117 -3.23 2.08 3.25
N GLU A 118 -2.22 2.64 3.96
CA GLU A 118 -1.16 3.45 3.35
C GLU A 118 -0.34 2.64 2.31
N GLY A 119 -0.25 1.32 2.46
CA GLY A 119 0.36 0.42 1.48
C GLY A 119 -0.36 0.45 0.13
N ALA A 120 -1.67 0.64 0.10
CA ALA A 120 -2.40 0.86 -1.14
C ALA A 120 -1.94 2.15 -1.86
N ASN A 121 -1.65 3.20 -1.10
CA ASN A 121 -1.11 4.45 -1.67
C ASN A 121 0.30 4.25 -2.24
N ILE A 122 1.11 3.38 -1.62
CA ILE A 122 2.44 2.99 -2.13
C ILE A 122 2.30 2.28 -3.48
N VAL A 123 1.39 1.30 -3.58
CA VAL A 123 1.09 0.59 -4.83
C VAL A 123 0.61 1.56 -5.91
N ILE A 124 -0.31 2.48 -5.58
CA ILE A 124 -0.80 3.48 -6.54
C ILE A 124 0.33 4.40 -7.03
N LYS A 125 1.23 4.81 -6.15
CA LYS A 125 2.39 5.62 -6.53
C LYS A 125 3.38 4.88 -7.43
N ALA A 126 3.54 3.57 -7.26
CA ALA A 126 4.37 2.76 -8.14
C ALA A 126 3.90 2.78 -9.60
N LEU A 127 2.60 3.10 -9.85
CA LEU A 127 2.05 3.28 -11.21
C LEU A 127 2.64 4.49 -11.98
N ARG A 128 3.38 5.36 -11.31
CA ARG A 128 4.15 6.44 -11.98
C ARG A 128 5.28 5.90 -12.84
N SER A 129 5.74 4.70 -12.52
CA SER A 129 6.68 3.95 -13.33
C SER A 129 5.94 2.87 -14.12
N ALA A 130 6.51 2.46 -15.24
CA ALA A 130 5.99 1.31 -15.97
C ALA A 130 6.22 0.05 -15.13
N LEU A 131 5.14 -0.61 -14.72
CA LEU A 131 5.22 -1.90 -14.06
C LEU A 131 5.56 -3.00 -15.07
N PRO A 132 6.34 -4.02 -14.71
CA PRO A 132 6.57 -5.19 -15.56
C PRO A 132 5.27 -5.89 -15.91
N SER A 133 5.21 -6.54 -17.07
CA SER A 133 4.02 -7.29 -17.53
C SER A 133 3.64 -8.46 -16.61
N ASN A 134 4.53 -8.83 -15.71
CA ASN A 134 4.30 -9.81 -14.64
C ASN A 134 3.25 -9.34 -13.62
N VAL A 135 3.12 -8.01 -13.41
CA VAL A 135 2.09 -7.47 -12.53
C VAL A 135 0.76 -7.50 -13.28
N LYS A 136 -0.18 -8.30 -12.78
CA LYS A 136 -1.49 -8.54 -13.40
C LYS A 136 -2.63 -7.78 -12.72
N ASN A 137 -2.60 -7.73 -11.37
CA ASN A 137 -3.70 -7.25 -10.57
C ASN A 137 -3.21 -6.31 -9.46
N LEU A 138 -4.05 -5.33 -9.15
CA LEU A 138 -3.86 -4.44 -8.02
C LEU A 138 -5.08 -4.53 -7.09
N ILE A 139 -4.83 -4.74 -5.81
CA ILE A 139 -5.86 -4.80 -4.78
C ILE A 139 -5.57 -3.73 -3.74
N PHE A 140 -6.56 -2.90 -3.45
CA PHE A 140 -6.47 -1.80 -2.51
C PHE A 140 -7.40 -2.06 -1.34
N ASP A 141 -6.83 -2.51 -0.22
CA ASP A 141 -7.57 -2.78 1.01
C ASP A 141 -7.59 -1.53 1.89
N ASN A 142 -8.76 -0.90 1.99
CA ASN A 142 -8.97 0.35 2.71
C ASN A 142 -7.96 1.45 2.34
N PRO A 143 -7.79 1.79 1.06
CA PRO A 143 -6.84 2.82 0.65
C PRO A 143 -7.13 4.15 1.33
N GLU A 144 -6.09 4.88 1.66
CA GLU A 144 -6.22 6.23 2.20
C GLU A 144 -6.19 7.24 1.04
N GLY A 145 -7.20 8.10 0.94
CA GLY A 145 -7.36 8.97 -0.22
C GLY A 145 -6.22 9.97 -0.41
N ASP A 146 -6.27 11.07 0.30
CA ASP A 146 -5.26 12.14 0.23
C ASP A 146 -4.46 12.21 1.53
N LEU A 147 -3.71 11.12 1.82
CA LEU A 147 -3.07 10.88 3.10
C LEU A 147 -2.34 12.10 3.67
N ILE A 148 -1.45 12.73 2.88
CA ILE A 148 -0.64 13.85 3.39
C ILE A 148 -1.50 15.06 3.73
N ASN A 149 -2.49 15.39 2.90
CA ASN A 149 -3.37 16.52 3.15
C ASN A 149 -4.25 16.26 4.37
N ASP A 150 -4.72 15.03 4.56
CA ASP A 150 -5.52 14.64 5.73
C ASP A 150 -4.69 14.67 7.00
N LEU A 151 -3.45 14.22 6.96
CA LEU A 151 -2.53 14.31 8.10
C LEU A 151 -2.22 15.76 8.48
N ILE A 152 -1.93 16.63 7.50
CA ILE A 152 -1.68 18.05 7.74
C ILE A 152 -2.92 18.73 8.31
N ARG A 153 -4.09 18.48 7.74
CA ARG A 153 -5.35 19.05 8.21
C ARG A 153 -5.65 18.61 9.65
N LYS A 154 -5.55 17.31 9.94
CA LYS A 154 -5.76 16.75 11.27
C LYS A 154 -4.80 17.36 12.29
N TYR A 155 -3.52 17.43 11.97
CA TYR A 155 -2.51 18.00 12.86
C TYR A 155 -2.69 19.50 13.08
N SER A 156 -3.01 20.23 12.01
CA SER A 156 -3.29 21.66 12.11
C SER A 156 -4.51 21.95 13.00
N HIS A 157 -5.56 21.15 12.89
CA HIS A 157 -6.73 21.24 13.75
C HIS A 157 -6.40 20.91 15.20
N GLU A 158 -5.66 19.83 15.46
CA GLU A 158 -5.25 19.39 16.81
C GLU A 158 -4.49 20.49 17.58
N PHE A 159 -3.64 21.25 16.87
CA PHE A 159 -2.80 22.30 17.47
C PHE A 159 -3.26 23.72 17.15
N ASN A 160 -4.45 23.89 16.61
CA ASN A 160 -5.02 25.19 16.21
C ASN A 160 -4.06 26.02 15.34
N LEU A 161 -3.53 25.42 14.28
CA LEU A 161 -2.54 26.03 13.38
C LEU A 161 -3.21 26.63 12.14
N ASN A 162 -2.58 27.66 11.57
CA ASN A 162 -2.88 28.05 10.21
C ASN A 162 -2.33 27.00 9.23
N GLU A 163 -3.21 26.22 8.59
CA GLU A 163 -2.86 25.10 7.73
C GLU A 163 -1.95 25.52 6.56
N LYS A 164 -2.21 26.68 5.91
CA LYS A 164 -1.41 27.17 4.79
C LYS A 164 0.02 27.49 5.22
N LEU A 165 0.16 28.17 6.36
CA LEU A 165 1.48 28.50 6.91
C LEU A 165 2.22 27.22 7.32
N PHE A 166 1.52 26.28 7.94
CA PHE A 166 2.12 25.02 8.36
C PHE A 166 2.59 24.18 7.18
N ARG A 167 1.83 24.11 6.08
CA ARG A 167 2.26 23.46 4.82
C ARG A 167 3.53 24.09 4.27
N LEU A 168 3.61 25.41 4.22
CA LEU A 168 4.78 26.13 3.75
C LEU A 168 6.02 25.78 4.59
N MET A 169 5.86 25.75 5.91
CA MET A 169 6.97 25.44 6.84
C MET A 169 7.41 23.99 6.81
N LEU A 170 6.51 23.05 6.49
CA LEU A 170 6.86 21.65 6.28
C LEU A 170 7.79 21.47 5.07
N GLY A 171 7.73 22.38 4.09
CA GLY A 171 8.49 22.26 2.83
C GLY A 171 8.06 21.04 1.99
N ILE A 172 6.81 20.58 2.15
CA ILE A 172 6.28 19.43 1.44
C ILE A 172 5.46 19.92 0.24
N ASN A 173 5.84 19.49 -0.96
CA ASN A 173 5.02 19.67 -2.15
C ASN A 173 3.90 18.62 -2.13
N THR A 174 2.69 19.00 -1.75
CA THR A 174 1.56 18.08 -1.62
C THR A 174 1.12 17.44 -2.96
N ALA A 175 1.49 18.05 -4.10
CA ALA A 175 1.22 17.48 -5.42
C ALA A 175 1.97 16.16 -5.64
N ASP A 176 3.17 16.01 -5.06
CA ASP A 176 3.96 14.79 -5.16
C ASP A 176 3.30 13.60 -4.44
N TYR A 177 2.37 13.90 -3.53
CA TYR A 177 1.65 12.90 -2.73
C TYR A 177 0.26 12.60 -3.26
N SER A 178 -0.24 13.35 -4.25
CA SER A 178 -1.53 13.05 -4.89
C SER A 178 -1.47 11.76 -5.67
N ILE A 179 -2.41 10.85 -5.41
CA ILE A 179 -2.48 9.52 -6.02
C ILE A 179 -3.60 9.39 -7.07
N ARG A 180 -4.49 10.38 -7.18
CA ARG A 180 -5.62 10.32 -8.12
C ARG A 180 -5.19 10.27 -9.58
N ASN A 181 -4.18 11.04 -9.94
CA ASN A 181 -3.70 11.10 -11.32
C ASN A 181 -2.98 9.80 -11.72
N ASP A 182 -2.37 9.12 -10.73
CA ASP A 182 -1.63 7.88 -10.95
C ASP A 182 -2.59 6.73 -11.37
N LEU A 183 -3.85 6.75 -10.91
CA LEU A 183 -4.88 5.77 -11.27
C LEU A 183 -5.55 6.01 -12.63
N ARG A 184 -5.50 7.23 -13.17
CA ARG A 184 -6.21 7.58 -14.42
C ARG A 184 -5.68 6.87 -15.65
N ASN A 185 -4.41 6.53 -15.67
CA ASN A 185 -3.75 5.87 -16.81
C ASN A 185 -3.55 4.37 -16.58
N ASN A 186 -4.11 3.84 -15.50
CA ASN A 186 -3.98 2.42 -15.17
C ASN A 186 -4.72 1.56 -16.20
N LYS A 187 -4.09 0.45 -16.60
CA LYS A 187 -4.65 -0.57 -17.48
C LYS A 187 -4.83 -1.93 -16.82
N LEU A 188 -4.31 -2.06 -15.60
CA LEU A 188 -4.41 -3.29 -14.81
C LEU A 188 -5.79 -3.42 -14.19
N ASN A 189 -6.12 -4.64 -13.78
CA ASN A 189 -7.36 -4.93 -13.08
C ASN A 189 -7.28 -4.49 -11.62
N LEU A 190 -8.34 -3.87 -11.13
CA LEU A 190 -8.39 -3.25 -9.82
C LEU A 190 -9.50 -3.88 -8.97
N LEU A 191 -9.15 -4.25 -7.72
CA LEU A 191 -10.12 -4.54 -6.67
C LEU A 191 -9.97 -3.53 -5.54
N PHE A 192 -11.05 -2.82 -5.24
CA PHE A 192 -11.12 -1.96 -4.05
C PHE A 192 -11.90 -2.70 -2.96
N ILE A 193 -11.27 -2.90 -1.81
CA ILE A 193 -11.90 -3.48 -0.62
C ILE A 193 -12.11 -2.34 0.38
N PHE A 194 -13.34 -2.18 0.83
CA PHE A 194 -13.70 -1.09 1.71
C PHE A 194 -14.56 -1.55 2.89
N ASN A 195 -14.19 -1.11 4.09
CA ASN A 195 -14.96 -1.39 5.29
C ASN A 195 -16.08 -0.37 5.48
N LYS A 196 -17.33 -0.85 5.51
CA LYS A 196 -18.54 -0.02 5.68
C LYS A 196 -18.61 0.73 7.02
N ASN A 197 -17.92 0.21 8.05
CA ASN A 197 -17.91 0.80 9.39
C ASN A 197 -16.94 2.00 9.51
N ARG A 198 -16.24 2.36 8.43
CA ARG A 198 -15.41 3.57 8.40
C ARG A 198 -16.25 4.86 8.33
N LYS A 199 -15.65 5.96 8.74
CA LYS A 199 -16.30 7.28 8.71
C LYS A 199 -16.71 7.68 7.29
N SER A 200 -17.80 8.44 7.18
CA SER A 200 -18.36 8.87 5.89
C SER A 200 -17.38 9.61 4.98
N ASP A 201 -16.46 10.40 5.56
CA ASP A 201 -15.46 11.15 4.78
C ASP A 201 -14.37 10.26 4.21
N GLU A 202 -13.95 9.21 4.94
CA GLU A 202 -13.04 8.18 4.44
C GLU A 202 -13.69 7.41 3.29
N TYR A 203 -14.97 7.07 3.40
CA TYR A 203 -15.74 6.43 2.32
C TYR A 203 -15.75 7.29 1.05
N LYS A 204 -16.08 8.59 1.19
CA LYS A 204 -16.07 9.52 0.04
C LYS A 204 -14.70 9.61 -0.63
N SER A 205 -13.63 9.58 0.17
CA SER A 205 -12.26 9.62 -0.33
C SER A 205 -11.93 8.41 -1.17
N VAL A 206 -12.27 7.21 -0.69
CA VAL A 206 -12.07 5.95 -1.43
C VAL A 206 -12.94 5.90 -2.69
N LEU A 207 -14.20 6.32 -2.60
CA LEU A 207 -15.10 6.38 -3.76
C LEU A 207 -14.56 7.32 -4.85
N ASN A 208 -13.95 8.45 -4.45
CA ASN A 208 -13.30 9.36 -5.38
C ASN A 208 -12.07 8.71 -6.06
N LEU A 209 -11.30 7.91 -5.32
CA LEU A 209 -10.20 7.13 -5.92
C LEU A 209 -10.74 6.10 -6.91
N TYR A 210 -11.74 5.32 -6.51
CA TYR A 210 -12.40 4.35 -7.37
C TYR A 210 -12.91 5.00 -8.66
N ASN A 211 -13.62 6.13 -8.56
CA ASN A 211 -14.16 6.85 -9.71
C ASN A 211 -13.05 7.43 -10.62
N SER A 212 -11.89 7.79 -10.08
CA SER A 212 -10.77 8.32 -10.86
C SER A 212 -9.97 7.22 -11.57
N ALA A 213 -10.08 5.97 -11.12
CA ALA A 213 -9.34 4.86 -11.69
C ALA A 213 -9.87 4.46 -13.07
N SER A 214 -8.96 4.20 -14.01
CA SER A 214 -9.24 3.60 -15.31
C SER A 214 -9.04 2.09 -15.29
N GLY A 215 -9.48 1.40 -16.33
CA GLY A 215 -9.37 -0.05 -16.45
C GLY A 215 -10.54 -0.81 -15.82
N THR A 216 -10.45 -2.14 -15.81
CA THR A 216 -11.45 -3.00 -15.17
C THR A 216 -11.35 -2.88 -13.67
N LYS A 217 -12.44 -2.54 -13.01
CA LYS A 217 -12.44 -2.32 -11.55
C LYS A 217 -13.65 -2.93 -10.88
N LYS A 218 -13.41 -3.56 -9.74
CA LYS A 218 -14.43 -4.15 -8.87
C LYS A 218 -14.38 -3.50 -7.49
N PHE A 219 -15.50 -3.61 -6.78
CA PHE A 219 -15.61 -3.12 -5.41
C PHE A 219 -16.14 -4.23 -4.51
N PHE A 220 -15.48 -4.44 -3.36
CA PHE A 220 -15.90 -5.39 -2.34
C PHE A 220 -16.08 -4.67 -1.01
N TYR A 221 -17.26 -4.85 -0.40
CA TYR A 221 -17.58 -4.26 0.90
C TYR A 221 -17.41 -5.28 2.01
N THR A 222 -16.75 -4.87 3.08
CA THR A 222 -16.68 -5.61 4.34
C THR A 222 -17.43 -4.86 5.43
N ASP A 223 -17.85 -5.55 6.47
CA ASP A 223 -18.54 -4.99 7.63
C ASP A 223 -17.88 -5.38 8.96
N THR A 224 -16.62 -5.77 8.89
CA THR A 224 -15.80 -6.14 10.05
C THR A 224 -15.56 -4.95 10.99
N VAL A 225 -15.21 -5.25 12.24
CA VAL A 225 -14.97 -4.20 13.25
C VAL A 225 -13.60 -3.54 13.06
N LYS A 226 -12.59 -4.31 12.69
CA LYS A 226 -11.19 -3.83 12.71
C LYS A 226 -10.43 -4.05 11.41
N TYR A 227 -10.40 -5.28 10.90
CA TYR A 227 -9.64 -5.64 9.71
C TYR A 227 -10.52 -6.35 8.68
N ASN A 228 -10.32 -6.06 7.40
CA ASN A 228 -11.12 -6.64 6.33
C ASN A 228 -10.93 -8.15 6.21
N PHE A 229 -9.75 -8.68 6.55
CA PHE A 229 -9.50 -10.13 6.53
C PHE A 229 -10.31 -10.91 7.57
N GLU A 230 -10.95 -10.26 8.57
CA GLU A 230 -11.88 -10.88 9.52
C GLU A 230 -13.20 -11.27 8.86
N GLN A 231 -13.51 -10.73 7.67
CA GLN A 231 -14.68 -11.12 6.89
C GLN A 231 -14.51 -12.54 6.35
N ASP A 232 -15.47 -13.42 6.60
CA ASP A 232 -15.37 -14.86 6.29
C ASP A 232 -15.00 -15.17 4.83
N ASN A 233 -15.47 -14.36 3.89
CA ASN A 233 -15.21 -14.54 2.46
C ASN A 233 -14.11 -13.63 1.91
N TYR A 234 -13.30 -12.97 2.74
CA TYR A 234 -12.25 -12.04 2.29
C TYR A 234 -11.26 -12.73 1.34
N PHE A 235 -10.64 -13.81 1.80
CA PHE A 235 -9.60 -14.52 1.03
C PHE A 235 -10.17 -15.15 -0.25
N SER A 236 -11.36 -15.77 -0.17
CA SER A 236 -12.01 -16.33 -1.35
C SER A 236 -12.44 -15.25 -2.35
N THR A 237 -12.85 -14.08 -1.91
CA THR A 237 -13.17 -12.95 -2.82
C THR A 237 -11.94 -12.46 -3.55
N VAL A 238 -10.80 -12.35 -2.86
CA VAL A 238 -9.51 -11.99 -3.48
C VAL A 238 -9.08 -13.06 -4.48
N ASP A 239 -9.15 -14.33 -4.11
CA ASP A 239 -8.83 -15.47 -4.98
C ASP A 239 -9.69 -15.49 -6.25
N LEU A 240 -11.00 -15.35 -6.10
CA LEU A 240 -11.92 -15.26 -7.25
C LEU A 240 -11.58 -14.09 -8.18
N PHE A 241 -11.28 -12.91 -7.62
CA PHE A 241 -10.88 -11.76 -8.41
C PHE A 241 -9.61 -12.04 -9.22
N ILE A 242 -8.61 -12.67 -8.62
CA ILE A 242 -7.35 -12.99 -9.31
C ILE A 242 -7.59 -14.01 -10.42
N ARG A 243 -8.37 -15.08 -10.17
CA ARG A 243 -8.61 -16.18 -11.13
C ARG A 243 -9.54 -15.82 -12.28
N GLU A 244 -10.53 -14.97 -12.08
CA GLU A 244 -11.45 -14.54 -13.16
C GLU A 244 -10.72 -13.86 -14.32
N ILE A 245 -9.57 -13.29 -14.05
CA ILE A 245 -8.80 -12.50 -14.99
C ILE A 245 -7.78 -13.35 -15.75
N VAL A 246 -7.33 -14.45 -15.16
CA VAL A 246 -6.48 -15.44 -15.84
C VAL A 246 -7.25 -16.15 -16.96
N ASN A 247 -8.59 -16.17 -16.89
CA ASN A 247 -9.47 -16.88 -17.83
C ASN A 247 -10.19 -15.95 -18.83
N SER A 248 -9.91 -14.64 -18.84
CA SER A 248 -10.46 -13.65 -19.77
C SER A 248 -9.40 -13.12 -20.75
#